data_2af3eb34e247d69ee99b626479f2973a
#
_entry.id   2af3eb34e247d69ee99b626479f2973a
#
_cell.length_a   1.000
_cell.length_b   1.000
_cell.length_c   1.000
_cell.angle_alpha   90.00
_cell.angle_beta   90.00
_cell.angle_gamma   90.00
#
_symmetry.space_group_name_H-M   'P 1'
#
loop_
_entity.id
_entity.type
_entity.pdbx_description
1 polymer ?
#
loop_
_entity_poly.entity_id
_entity_poly.type
_entity_poly.pdbx_seq_one_letter_code
_entity_poly.pdbx_strand_id
1 'polypeptide(L)'
;YQWLKDNGYFLRTRYAPDWSPSWKTTNVSWVECEDRQGPLVEHVLDATRISDGAFVTLKLFKKSLHPFEIEIGQFFSTESLLSDPANHCVPIYDVLVVPDDEDRAIIVMPLLRFFDSPPFDTFGEVIDFLRQISVGLRFMHKHHVAHRDCLNLNIMMDATPLFVDPYHPQDLEMKRDYTGRVSYHTRTQRPPKYLFVDFGISRRYGPNDIAPLEDPIWGGDKTVPEFQQSNEPRNPFPTDVYYLGNMIRNSFLVVCHFWCFEFVEPLVKDMVQDDPEKRPNMDEVILRFEGIIKQLSSWKLRSRVINEHDDNILGFYRCVTHWARRFSLVIRRVSAIPTP
;
A
#
# COMPACT_ATOMS: atom_id res chain seq x y z
N TYR A 1 4.09 11.75 -24.77
CA TYR A 1 2.89 10.96 -25.08
C TYR A 1 3.23 9.89 -26.13
N GLN A 2 3.64 10.27 -27.37
CA GLN A 2 3.88 9.31 -28.45
C GLN A 2 4.97 8.29 -28.09
N TRP A 3 6.06 8.73 -27.51
CA TRP A 3 7.14 7.86 -27.05
C TRP A 3 6.66 6.77 -26.07
N LEU A 4 5.80 7.09 -25.08
CA LEU A 4 5.22 6.08 -24.18
C LEU A 4 4.34 5.10 -24.96
N LYS A 5 3.54 5.59 -25.91
CA LYS A 5 2.71 4.75 -26.76
C LYS A 5 3.54 3.77 -27.60
N ASP A 6 4.66 4.26 -28.18
CA ASP A 6 5.59 3.43 -28.96
C ASP A 6 6.31 2.38 -28.09
N ASN A 7 6.44 2.65 -26.78
CA ASN A 7 6.94 1.70 -25.78
C ASN A 7 5.84 0.82 -25.15
N GLY A 8 4.62 0.86 -25.70
CA GLY A 8 3.53 -0.05 -25.28
C GLY A 8 2.64 0.46 -24.15
N TYR A 9 2.68 1.77 -23.83
CA TYR A 9 1.90 2.35 -22.73
C TYR A 9 1.04 3.51 -23.21
N PHE A 10 -0.27 3.35 -23.10
CA PHE A 10 -1.24 4.33 -23.54
C PHE A 10 -1.75 5.16 -22.36
N LEU A 11 -1.49 6.47 -22.38
CA LEU A 11 -1.97 7.40 -21.36
C LEU A 11 -3.44 7.79 -21.62
N ARG A 12 -4.13 8.25 -20.59
CA ARG A 12 -5.48 8.80 -20.72
C ARG A 12 -5.53 9.94 -21.72
N THR A 13 -6.69 10.14 -22.34
CA THR A 13 -6.93 11.11 -23.42
C THR A 13 -6.48 12.52 -23.08
N ARG A 14 -6.62 12.94 -21.81
CA ARG A 14 -6.18 14.27 -21.35
C ARG A 14 -4.69 14.59 -21.57
N TYR A 15 -3.86 13.57 -21.73
CA TYR A 15 -2.42 13.72 -21.97
C TYR A 15 -2.04 13.70 -23.46
N ALA A 16 -3.01 13.57 -24.36
CA ALA A 16 -2.74 13.63 -25.79
C ALA A 16 -2.30 15.06 -26.20
N PRO A 17 -1.36 15.21 -27.15
CA PRO A 17 -0.87 16.52 -27.57
C PRO A 17 -1.95 17.44 -28.17
N ASP A 18 -2.96 16.85 -28.78
CA ASP A 18 -4.11 17.51 -29.41
C ASP A 18 -5.35 17.55 -28.49
N TRP A 19 -5.19 17.23 -27.20
CA TRP A 19 -6.31 17.20 -26.28
C TRP A 19 -6.99 18.57 -26.14
N SER A 20 -8.32 18.52 -26.26
CA SER A 20 -9.20 19.63 -25.91
C SER A 20 -10.19 19.18 -24.84
N PRO A 21 -10.40 19.98 -23.78
CA PRO A 21 -11.32 19.61 -22.71
C PRO A 21 -12.71 19.24 -23.19
N SER A 22 -13.21 18.05 -22.84
CA SER A 22 -14.50 17.53 -23.31
C SER A 22 -15.68 18.45 -22.95
N TRP A 23 -15.63 19.10 -21.78
CA TRP A 23 -16.68 20.05 -21.34
C TRP A 23 -16.79 21.32 -22.20
N LYS A 24 -15.85 21.59 -23.10
CA LYS A 24 -15.96 22.70 -24.07
C LYS A 24 -16.81 22.35 -25.27
N THR A 25 -16.98 21.05 -25.55
CA THR A 25 -17.67 20.53 -26.75
C THR A 25 -18.94 19.75 -26.40
N THR A 26 -19.15 19.43 -25.13
CA THR A 26 -20.32 18.72 -24.62
C THR A 26 -21.15 19.62 -23.69
N ASN A 27 -22.40 19.25 -23.44
CA ASN A 27 -23.25 19.93 -22.44
C ASN A 27 -23.08 19.32 -21.03
N VAL A 28 -22.04 18.50 -20.82
CA VAL A 28 -21.74 17.87 -19.52
C VAL A 28 -20.98 18.86 -18.66
N SER A 29 -21.34 18.91 -17.38
CA SER A 29 -20.61 19.75 -16.40
C SER A 29 -19.14 19.30 -16.33
N TRP A 30 -18.21 20.27 -16.28
CA TRP A 30 -16.78 19.95 -16.17
C TRP A 30 -16.46 19.03 -14.97
N VAL A 31 -17.29 19.08 -13.91
CA VAL A 31 -17.13 18.25 -12.71
C VAL A 31 -17.36 16.77 -13.00
N GLU A 32 -18.18 16.48 -14.01
CA GLU A 32 -18.58 15.12 -14.41
C GLU A 32 -17.74 14.55 -15.56
N CYS A 33 -16.74 15.32 -16.03
CA CYS A 33 -15.87 14.89 -17.11
C CYS A 33 -14.63 14.13 -16.58
N GLU A 34 -14.35 12.95 -17.15
CA GLU A 34 -13.17 12.15 -16.78
C GLU A 34 -11.88 12.91 -17.03
N ASP A 35 -11.79 13.58 -18.16
CA ASP A 35 -10.58 14.25 -18.62
C ASP A 35 -10.24 15.55 -17.85
N ARG A 36 -11.05 15.97 -16.86
CA ARG A 36 -10.65 16.97 -15.91
C ARG A 36 -9.68 16.43 -14.84
N GLN A 37 -9.68 15.12 -14.60
CA GLN A 37 -8.93 14.49 -13.51
C GLN A 37 -7.42 14.43 -13.83
N GLY A 38 -6.65 15.38 -13.26
CA GLY A 38 -5.19 15.43 -13.32
C GLY A 38 -4.52 14.41 -12.39
N PRO A 39 -3.20 14.25 -12.47
CA PRO A 39 -2.46 13.38 -11.56
C PRO A 39 -2.48 13.96 -10.15
N LEU A 40 -2.62 13.10 -9.13
CA LEU A 40 -2.46 13.48 -7.72
C LEU A 40 -1.01 13.82 -7.37
N VAL A 41 -0.07 13.16 -8.05
CA VAL A 41 1.37 13.30 -7.86
C VAL A 41 2.01 13.51 -9.23
N GLU A 42 2.74 14.62 -9.43
CA GLU A 42 3.23 15.05 -10.75
C GLU A 42 4.10 14.01 -11.49
N HIS A 43 4.83 13.20 -10.75
CA HIS A 43 5.74 12.20 -11.32
C HIS A 43 5.16 10.78 -11.36
N VAL A 44 3.85 10.62 -11.08
CA VAL A 44 3.15 9.33 -11.10
C VAL A 44 1.93 9.44 -12.01
N LEU A 45 1.93 8.66 -13.09
CA LEU A 45 0.81 8.59 -14.04
C LEU A 45 0.26 7.17 -14.10
N ASP A 46 -1.03 7.08 -14.38
CA ASP A 46 -1.65 5.84 -14.79
C ASP A 46 -1.60 5.66 -16.32
N ALA A 47 -1.47 4.42 -16.76
CA ALA A 47 -1.48 4.06 -18.16
C ALA A 47 -2.20 2.72 -18.38
N THR A 48 -2.54 2.44 -19.64
CA THR A 48 -2.97 1.12 -20.08
C THR A 48 -1.84 0.47 -20.87
N ARG A 49 -1.42 -0.72 -20.46
CA ARG A 49 -0.44 -1.51 -21.20
C ARG A 49 -1.11 -2.07 -22.46
N ILE A 50 -0.54 -1.78 -23.63
CA ILE A 50 -1.19 -2.07 -24.93
C ILE A 50 -1.27 -3.58 -25.21
N SER A 51 -0.28 -4.36 -24.73
CA SER A 51 -0.20 -5.79 -25.03
C SER A 51 -1.33 -6.64 -24.47
N ASP A 52 -1.90 -6.26 -23.33
CA ASP A 52 -2.92 -7.04 -22.61
C ASP A 52 -4.06 -6.20 -22.02
N GLY A 53 -4.02 -4.88 -22.18
CA GLY A 53 -5.01 -3.96 -21.63
C GLY A 53 -4.92 -3.75 -20.11
N ALA A 54 -3.88 -4.25 -19.44
CA ALA A 54 -3.70 -4.08 -17.99
C ALA A 54 -3.47 -2.62 -17.63
N PHE A 55 -4.06 -2.19 -16.51
CA PHE A 55 -3.80 -0.86 -15.96
C PHE A 55 -2.51 -0.90 -15.13
N VAL A 56 -1.65 0.07 -15.39
CA VAL A 56 -0.33 0.19 -14.78
C VAL A 56 -0.09 1.60 -14.24
N THR A 57 0.86 1.71 -13.33
CA THR A 57 1.40 2.96 -12.83
C THR A 57 2.77 3.18 -13.45
N LEU A 58 3.00 4.39 -13.95
CA LEU A 58 4.28 4.89 -14.45
C LEU A 58 4.85 5.87 -13.43
N LYS A 59 5.98 5.54 -12.79
CA LYS A 59 6.68 6.42 -11.85
C LYS A 59 7.96 6.95 -12.50
N LEU A 60 8.01 8.26 -12.76
CA LEU A 60 9.21 8.96 -13.23
C LEU A 60 10.08 9.36 -12.03
N PHE A 61 11.38 9.08 -12.08
CA PHE A 61 12.31 9.48 -11.04
C PHE A 61 13.72 9.72 -11.59
N LYS A 62 14.61 10.34 -10.77
CA LYS A 62 16.02 10.55 -11.08
C LYS A 62 16.87 9.47 -10.43
N LYS A 63 17.67 8.75 -11.23
CA LYS A 63 18.58 7.69 -10.74
C LYS A 63 19.66 8.24 -9.80
N SER A 64 20.12 9.47 -10.01
CA SER A 64 21.08 10.13 -9.13
C SER A 64 20.54 10.36 -7.70
N LEU A 65 19.22 10.58 -7.56
CA LEU A 65 18.56 10.75 -6.25
C LEU A 65 18.13 9.41 -5.62
N HIS A 66 17.80 8.42 -6.45
CA HIS A 66 17.28 7.12 -6.03
C HIS A 66 18.07 5.97 -6.69
N PRO A 67 19.37 5.83 -6.38
CA PRO A 67 20.26 4.94 -7.14
C PRO A 67 19.92 3.46 -7.01
N PHE A 68 19.26 3.04 -5.93
CA PHE A 68 18.95 1.64 -5.65
C PHE A 68 17.51 1.24 -5.98
N GLU A 69 16.64 2.17 -6.40
CA GLU A 69 15.22 1.90 -6.61
C GLU A 69 14.98 0.82 -7.67
N ILE A 70 15.67 0.92 -8.82
CA ILE A 70 15.57 -0.07 -9.88
C ILE A 70 16.16 -1.41 -9.42
N GLU A 71 17.36 -1.40 -8.85
CA GLU A 71 18.06 -2.61 -8.43
C GLU A 71 17.21 -3.41 -7.43
N ILE A 72 16.72 -2.76 -6.37
CA ILE A 72 15.92 -3.41 -5.32
C ILE A 72 14.57 -3.87 -5.88
N GLY A 73 13.89 -3.02 -6.67
CA GLY A 73 12.60 -3.40 -7.27
C GLY A 73 12.73 -4.59 -8.23
N GLN A 74 13.74 -4.60 -9.09
CA GLN A 74 14.00 -5.73 -10.00
C GLN A 74 14.46 -6.98 -9.24
N PHE A 75 15.23 -6.85 -8.17
CA PHE A 75 15.62 -7.96 -7.33
C PHE A 75 14.39 -8.70 -6.77
N PHE A 76 13.43 -7.98 -6.18
CA PHE A 76 12.18 -8.58 -5.68
C PHE A 76 11.23 -9.04 -6.80
N SER A 77 11.46 -8.61 -8.03
CA SER A 77 10.69 -9.00 -9.22
C SER A 77 11.28 -10.21 -9.96
N THR A 78 12.39 -10.80 -9.47
CA THR A 78 12.93 -12.06 -10.04
C THR A 78 11.92 -13.18 -9.85
N GLU A 79 11.83 -14.10 -10.82
CA GLU A 79 10.84 -15.19 -10.84
C GLU A 79 10.81 -16.00 -9.54
N SER A 80 11.98 -16.32 -8.97
CA SER A 80 12.10 -17.06 -7.72
C SER A 80 11.54 -16.31 -6.51
N LEU A 81 11.75 -14.99 -6.42
CA LEU A 81 11.25 -14.19 -5.31
C LEU A 81 9.80 -13.75 -5.53
N LEU A 82 9.41 -13.48 -6.79
CA LEU A 82 8.05 -13.07 -7.12
C LEU A 82 7.03 -14.18 -6.83
N SER A 83 7.43 -15.46 -6.96
CA SER A 83 6.58 -16.61 -6.65
C SER A 83 6.46 -16.93 -5.16
N ASP A 84 7.29 -16.33 -4.30
CA ASP A 84 7.21 -16.53 -2.85
C ASP A 84 5.96 -15.78 -2.29
N PRO A 85 5.03 -16.48 -1.62
CA PRO A 85 3.84 -15.85 -1.04
C PRO A 85 4.17 -14.81 0.05
N ALA A 86 5.36 -14.87 0.65
CA ALA A 86 5.82 -13.88 1.62
C ALA A 86 6.32 -12.58 0.97
N ASN A 87 6.53 -12.57 -0.35
CA ASN A 87 6.93 -11.38 -1.07
C ASN A 87 5.75 -10.40 -1.20
N HIS A 88 5.80 -9.37 -0.41
CA HIS A 88 4.88 -8.24 -0.45
C HIS A 88 5.55 -6.96 -0.98
N CYS A 89 6.53 -7.09 -1.88
CA CYS A 89 7.13 -5.98 -2.61
C CYS A 89 6.40 -5.78 -3.93
N VAL A 90 6.21 -4.52 -4.36
CA VAL A 90 5.59 -4.24 -5.65
C VAL A 90 6.45 -4.80 -6.79
N PRO A 91 5.87 -5.55 -7.73
CA PRO A 91 6.61 -6.05 -8.89
C PRO A 91 6.91 -4.91 -9.86
N ILE A 92 8.12 -4.90 -10.42
CA ILE A 92 8.51 -4.04 -11.53
C ILE A 92 8.26 -4.81 -12.83
N TYR A 93 7.36 -4.30 -13.66
CA TYR A 93 7.04 -4.91 -14.95
C TYR A 93 8.02 -4.51 -16.05
N ASP A 94 8.50 -3.25 -16.01
CA ASP A 94 9.39 -2.69 -17.00
C ASP A 94 10.15 -1.47 -16.43
N VAL A 95 11.26 -1.13 -17.06
CA VAL A 95 12.04 0.08 -16.77
C VAL A 95 12.37 0.78 -18.08
N LEU A 96 11.79 1.95 -18.29
CA LEU A 96 11.97 2.73 -19.49
C LEU A 96 13.00 3.84 -19.25
N VAL A 97 14.02 3.92 -20.12
CA VAL A 97 15.01 5.00 -20.11
C VAL A 97 14.42 6.19 -20.87
N VAL A 98 14.41 7.37 -20.24
CA VAL A 98 13.87 8.59 -20.87
C VAL A 98 14.80 9.05 -22.01
N PRO A 99 14.29 9.34 -23.22
CA PRO A 99 15.10 9.86 -24.31
C PRO A 99 15.81 11.15 -23.89
N ASP A 100 17.08 11.27 -24.29
CA ASP A 100 17.91 12.46 -24.09
C ASP A 100 18.14 12.86 -22.61
N ASP A 101 17.80 11.97 -21.65
CA ASP A 101 18.04 12.19 -20.23
C ASP A 101 18.39 10.86 -19.53
N GLU A 102 19.69 10.54 -19.52
CA GLU A 102 20.20 9.29 -18.92
C GLU A 102 19.99 9.21 -17.40
N ASP A 103 19.79 10.34 -16.71
CA ASP A 103 19.52 10.36 -15.26
C ASP A 103 18.08 10.01 -14.93
N ARG A 104 17.16 10.14 -15.88
CA ARG A 104 15.75 9.81 -15.65
C ARG A 104 15.38 8.41 -16.12
N ALA A 105 14.55 7.76 -15.33
CA ALA A 105 13.91 6.49 -15.70
C ALA A 105 12.44 6.49 -15.29
N ILE A 106 11.65 5.66 -15.98
CA ILE A 106 10.27 5.38 -15.61
C ILE A 106 10.19 3.91 -15.20
N ILE A 107 9.73 3.66 -13.99
CA ILE A 107 9.36 2.31 -13.52
C ILE A 107 7.89 2.08 -13.85
N VAL A 108 7.61 0.91 -14.43
CA VAL A 108 6.26 0.42 -14.70
C VAL A 108 5.89 -0.64 -13.67
N MET A 109 4.79 -0.43 -12.96
CA MET A 109 4.29 -1.32 -11.91
C MET A 109 2.77 -1.46 -11.99
N PRO A 110 2.14 -2.42 -11.28
CA PRO A 110 0.68 -2.52 -11.27
C PRO A 110 0.02 -1.24 -10.77
N LEU A 111 -1.21 -0.97 -11.27
CA LEU A 111 -2.04 0.09 -10.71
C LEU A 111 -2.55 -0.36 -9.34
N LEU A 112 -2.06 0.28 -8.30
CA LEU A 112 -2.42 -0.01 -6.91
C LEU A 112 -3.34 1.08 -6.35
N ARG A 113 -3.96 0.77 -5.21
CA ARG A 113 -4.86 1.65 -4.47
C ARG A 113 -4.40 1.78 -3.02
N PHE A 114 -4.72 2.87 -2.35
CA PHE A 114 -4.45 3.02 -0.92
C PHE A 114 -5.04 1.85 -0.12
N PHE A 115 -4.28 1.34 0.84
CA PHE A 115 -4.66 0.14 1.58
C PHE A 115 -5.97 0.28 2.37
N ASP A 116 -6.36 1.48 2.74
CA ASP A 116 -7.55 1.82 3.52
C ASP A 116 -8.75 2.26 2.65
N SER A 117 -8.62 2.24 1.33
CA SER A 117 -9.68 2.61 0.39
C SER A 117 -10.11 1.41 -0.48
N PRO A 118 -11.37 0.96 -0.37
CA PRO A 118 -12.42 1.37 0.56
C PRO A 118 -12.07 1.06 2.02
N PRO A 119 -12.74 1.67 3.02
CA PRO A 119 -12.49 1.39 4.44
C PRO A 119 -12.65 -0.09 4.80
N PHE A 120 -11.93 -0.55 5.83
CA PHE A 120 -12.08 -1.89 6.38
C PHE A 120 -13.49 -2.09 6.98
N ASP A 121 -14.11 -3.25 6.74
CA ASP A 121 -15.41 -3.61 7.28
C ASP A 121 -15.30 -4.35 8.63
N THR A 122 -14.30 -5.23 8.77
CA THR A 122 -14.16 -6.09 9.96
C THR A 122 -12.75 -6.05 10.55
N PHE A 123 -12.65 -6.43 11.84
CA PHE A 123 -11.35 -6.64 12.50
C PHE A 123 -10.51 -7.70 11.77
N GLY A 124 -11.14 -8.75 11.25
CA GLY A 124 -10.44 -9.79 10.50
C GLY A 124 -9.74 -9.26 9.24
N GLU A 125 -10.33 -8.26 8.58
CA GLU A 125 -9.72 -7.60 7.42
C GLU A 125 -8.51 -6.78 7.82
N VAL A 126 -8.55 -6.08 8.97
CA VAL A 126 -7.38 -5.35 9.49
C VAL A 126 -6.29 -6.33 9.94
N ILE A 127 -6.66 -7.42 10.58
CA ILE A 127 -5.69 -8.46 11.00
C ILE A 127 -4.97 -9.07 9.79
N ASP A 128 -5.69 -9.33 8.71
CA ASP A 128 -5.07 -9.82 7.46
C ASP A 128 -4.10 -8.78 6.88
N PHE A 129 -4.49 -7.51 6.83
CA PHE A 129 -3.61 -6.42 6.43
C PHE A 129 -2.32 -6.39 7.27
N LEU A 130 -2.45 -6.35 8.60
CA LEU A 130 -1.31 -6.30 9.51
C LEU A 130 -0.40 -7.54 9.37
N ARG A 131 -0.99 -8.72 9.15
CA ARG A 131 -0.23 -9.95 8.88
C ARG A 131 0.58 -9.83 7.60
N GLN A 132 -0.03 -9.43 6.50
CA GLN A 132 0.62 -9.34 5.19
C GLN A 132 1.79 -8.34 5.22
N ILE A 133 1.60 -7.14 5.77
CA ILE A 133 2.69 -6.14 5.84
C ILE A 133 3.81 -6.58 6.79
N SER A 134 3.50 -7.26 7.90
CA SER A 134 4.53 -7.79 8.80
C SER A 134 5.33 -8.92 8.12
N VAL A 135 4.67 -9.80 7.38
CA VAL A 135 5.32 -10.87 6.58
C VAL A 135 6.19 -10.25 5.48
N GLY A 136 5.68 -9.23 4.80
CA GLY A 136 6.41 -8.53 3.74
C GLY A 136 7.69 -7.83 4.25
N LEU A 137 7.61 -7.11 5.36
CA LEU A 137 8.80 -6.47 5.94
C LEU A 137 9.81 -7.51 6.44
N ARG A 138 9.35 -8.60 7.08
CA ARG A 138 10.22 -9.73 7.42
C ARG A 138 10.91 -10.31 6.19
N PHE A 139 10.18 -10.49 5.09
CA PHE A 139 10.73 -11.00 3.85
C PHE A 139 11.85 -10.08 3.33
N MET A 140 11.64 -8.77 3.32
CA MET A 140 12.68 -7.80 2.95
C MET A 140 13.91 -7.93 3.84
N HIS A 141 13.73 -7.94 5.17
CA HIS A 141 14.83 -8.06 6.14
C HIS A 141 15.61 -9.39 5.98
N LYS A 142 14.93 -10.51 5.69
CA LYS A 142 15.59 -11.79 5.40
C LYS A 142 16.43 -11.78 4.12
N HIS A 143 16.09 -10.91 3.18
CA HIS A 143 16.87 -10.67 1.97
C HIS A 143 17.86 -9.51 2.12
N HIS A 144 18.15 -9.11 3.36
CA HIS A 144 19.07 -8.02 3.72
C HIS A 144 18.70 -6.66 3.11
N VAL A 145 17.41 -6.41 2.92
CA VAL A 145 16.89 -5.12 2.45
C VAL A 145 16.14 -4.42 3.58
N ALA A 146 16.56 -3.19 3.90
CA ALA A 146 15.79 -2.27 4.72
C ALA A 146 14.99 -1.33 3.82
N HIS A 147 13.70 -1.17 4.11
CA HIS A 147 12.82 -0.29 3.34
C HIS A 147 13.10 1.19 3.61
N ARG A 148 13.31 1.54 4.88
CA ARG A 148 13.63 2.86 5.41
C ARG A 148 12.49 3.89 5.35
N ASP A 149 11.33 3.53 4.79
CA ASP A 149 10.15 4.40 4.72
C ASP A 149 8.83 3.61 4.75
N CYS A 150 8.66 2.75 5.78
CA CYS A 150 7.47 1.90 5.97
C CYS A 150 6.26 2.71 6.46
N LEU A 151 5.86 3.74 5.71
CA LEU A 151 4.72 4.61 6.03
C LEU A 151 3.44 4.20 5.31
N ASN A 152 2.32 4.76 5.75
CA ASN A 152 1.01 4.51 5.16
C ASN A 152 0.93 4.79 3.65
N LEU A 153 1.66 5.79 3.15
CA LEU A 153 1.67 6.12 1.71
C LEU A 153 2.49 5.14 0.87
N ASN A 154 3.40 4.38 1.50
CA ASN A 154 4.27 3.41 0.86
C ASN A 154 3.80 1.96 1.03
N ILE A 155 2.57 1.79 1.54
CA ILE A 155 1.87 0.50 1.59
C ILE A 155 0.59 0.63 0.79
N MET A 156 0.49 -0.13 -0.29
CA MET A 156 -0.64 -0.06 -1.20
C MET A 156 -1.30 -1.44 -1.37
N MET A 157 -2.46 -1.46 -1.99
CA MET A 157 -3.28 -2.65 -2.18
C MET A 157 -3.47 -2.93 -3.67
N ASP A 158 -3.23 -4.17 -4.09
CA ASP A 158 -3.80 -4.67 -5.34
C ASP A 158 -5.30 -4.85 -5.14
N ALA A 159 -6.05 -3.85 -5.57
CA ALA A 159 -7.49 -3.81 -5.39
C ALA A 159 -8.27 -4.52 -6.51
N THR A 160 -7.59 -5.07 -7.51
CA THR A 160 -8.22 -5.72 -8.66
C THR A 160 -9.26 -6.77 -8.26
N PRO A 161 -9.02 -7.65 -7.27
CA PRO A 161 -10.03 -8.62 -6.85
C PRO A 161 -11.28 -8.02 -6.20
N LEU A 162 -11.15 -6.84 -5.60
CA LEU A 162 -12.25 -6.22 -4.85
C LEU A 162 -13.31 -5.63 -5.76
N PHE A 163 -12.92 -5.02 -6.88
CA PHE A 163 -13.81 -4.22 -7.70
C PHE A 163 -14.51 -5.06 -8.78
N VAL A 164 -15.79 -4.76 -9.02
CA VAL A 164 -16.59 -5.40 -10.07
C VAL A 164 -16.19 -4.86 -11.45
N ASP A 165 -16.03 -3.54 -11.52
CA ASP A 165 -15.54 -2.82 -12.70
C ASP A 165 -14.21 -2.11 -12.34
N PRO A 166 -13.34 -1.82 -13.29
CA PRO A 166 -12.14 -1.03 -13.04
C PRO A 166 -12.47 0.34 -12.44
N TYR A 167 -11.79 0.70 -11.36
CA TYR A 167 -11.92 2.02 -10.73
C TYR A 167 -11.07 3.07 -11.44
N HIS A 168 -11.46 4.34 -11.29
CA HIS A 168 -10.68 5.46 -11.82
C HIS A 168 -9.49 5.78 -10.89
N PRO A 169 -8.26 5.96 -11.42
CA PRO A 169 -7.05 6.10 -10.60
C PRO A 169 -6.97 7.41 -9.82
N GLN A 170 -7.69 8.45 -10.26
CA GLN A 170 -7.65 9.78 -9.64
C GLN A 170 -8.96 10.13 -8.92
N ASP A 171 -10.09 9.54 -9.32
CA ASP A 171 -11.38 9.65 -8.65
C ASP A 171 -11.82 8.25 -8.22
N LEU A 172 -11.36 7.83 -7.06
CA LEU A 172 -11.45 6.47 -6.56
C LEU A 172 -12.89 5.97 -6.35
N GLU A 173 -13.89 6.85 -6.36
CA GLU A 173 -15.31 6.52 -6.24
C GLU A 173 -15.96 6.20 -7.59
N MET A 174 -15.30 6.54 -8.70
CA MET A 174 -15.83 6.39 -10.04
C MET A 174 -15.26 5.18 -10.78
N LYS A 175 -16.03 4.64 -11.71
CA LYS A 175 -15.53 3.68 -12.70
C LYS A 175 -14.50 4.35 -13.60
N ARG A 176 -13.62 3.52 -14.19
CA ARG A 176 -12.55 4.00 -15.08
C ARG A 176 -13.07 4.82 -16.26
N ASP A 177 -14.21 4.43 -16.82
CA ASP A 177 -14.87 5.09 -17.94
C ASP A 177 -15.78 6.26 -17.53
N TYR A 178 -15.83 6.59 -16.24
CA TYR A 178 -16.64 7.64 -15.66
C TYR A 178 -18.16 7.48 -15.84
N THR A 179 -18.64 6.27 -16.20
CA THR A 179 -20.08 6.00 -16.43
C THR A 179 -20.90 5.89 -15.14
N GLY A 180 -20.27 6.02 -13.96
CA GLY A 180 -20.94 5.97 -12.66
C GLY A 180 -20.01 5.54 -11.54
N ARG A 181 -20.57 5.41 -10.34
CA ARG A 181 -19.81 4.96 -9.17
C ARG A 181 -19.37 3.51 -9.28
N VAL A 182 -18.17 3.22 -8.82
CA VAL A 182 -17.63 1.86 -8.80
C VAL A 182 -18.26 1.03 -7.67
N SER A 183 -18.53 -0.25 -7.96
CA SER A 183 -19.02 -1.22 -6.97
C SER A 183 -17.89 -2.18 -6.57
N TYR A 184 -17.89 -2.59 -5.29
CA TYR A 184 -16.85 -3.47 -4.77
C TYR A 184 -17.40 -4.50 -3.76
N HIS A 185 -16.67 -5.61 -3.64
CA HIS A 185 -16.84 -6.62 -2.60
C HIS A 185 -16.05 -6.24 -1.33
N THR A 186 -16.40 -6.84 -0.19
CA THR A 186 -15.56 -6.69 1.03
C THR A 186 -14.26 -7.48 0.87
N ARG A 187 -13.22 -7.11 1.62
CA ARG A 187 -11.95 -7.85 1.67
C ARG A 187 -12.13 -9.29 2.17
N THR A 188 -13.15 -9.52 3.01
CA THR A 188 -13.53 -10.88 3.44
C THR A 188 -14.06 -11.72 2.28
N GLN A 189 -14.76 -11.12 1.31
CA GLN A 189 -15.30 -11.83 0.14
C GLN A 189 -14.25 -12.02 -0.98
N ARG A 190 -13.37 -11.04 -1.13
CA ARG A 190 -12.31 -10.99 -2.15
C ARG A 190 -11.04 -10.42 -1.52
N PRO A 191 -10.22 -11.27 -0.89
CA PRO A 191 -9.00 -10.83 -0.22
C PRO A 191 -8.01 -10.18 -1.20
N PRO A 192 -7.55 -8.95 -0.94
CA PRO A 192 -6.53 -8.29 -1.75
C PRO A 192 -5.13 -8.62 -1.24
N LYS A 193 -4.12 -8.38 -2.07
CA LYS A 193 -2.71 -8.39 -1.66
C LYS A 193 -2.27 -6.97 -1.32
N TYR A 194 -1.55 -6.80 -0.19
CA TYR A 194 -0.94 -5.53 0.18
C TYR A 194 0.54 -5.56 -0.15
N LEU A 195 1.08 -4.45 -0.64
CA LEU A 195 2.42 -4.37 -1.20
C LEU A 195 3.15 -3.13 -0.69
N PHE A 196 4.43 -3.28 -0.37
CA PHE A 196 5.35 -2.18 -0.18
C PHE A 196 5.74 -1.60 -1.54
N VAL A 197 5.72 -0.28 -1.64
CA VAL A 197 6.10 0.50 -2.83
C VAL A 197 7.17 1.51 -2.46
N ASP A 198 7.81 2.10 -3.45
CA ASP A 198 8.80 3.18 -3.29
C ASP A 198 10.09 2.73 -2.58
N PHE A 199 10.97 2.09 -3.34
CA PHE A 199 12.29 1.68 -2.86
C PHE A 199 13.37 2.77 -3.03
N GLY A 200 12.96 4.03 -3.29
CA GLY A 200 13.87 5.13 -3.60
C GLY A 200 14.95 5.40 -2.56
N ILE A 201 14.66 5.16 -1.29
CA ILE A 201 15.61 5.31 -0.18
C ILE A 201 15.96 3.98 0.49
N SER A 202 15.42 2.87 0.00
CA SER A 202 15.75 1.54 0.49
C SER A 202 17.22 1.20 0.27
N ARG A 203 17.74 0.26 1.05
CA ARG A 203 19.14 -0.21 0.96
C ARG A 203 19.19 -1.72 1.05
N ARG A 204 20.05 -2.30 0.23
CA ARG A 204 20.38 -3.73 0.28
C ARG A 204 21.81 -3.91 0.74
N TYR A 205 22.02 -4.86 1.65
CA TYR A 205 23.31 -5.13 2.29
C TYR A 205 23.84 -6.51 1.90
N GLY A 206 25.13 -6.69 2.08
CA GLY A 206 25.73 -8.02 1.93
C GLY A 206 25.34 -8.95 3.08
N PRO A 207 25.39 -10.28 2.88
CA PRO A 207 25.02 -11.25 3.94
C PRO A 207 25.93 -11.20 5.17
N ASN A 208 27.11 -10.55 5.06
CA ASN A 208 28.06 -10.38 6.17
C ASN A 208 27.87 -9.03 6.90
N ASP A 209 27.01 -8.15 6.41
CA ASP A 209 26.73 -6.85 7.04
C ASP A 209 25.65 -7.02 8.12
N ILE A 210 26.06 -7.50 9.28
CA ILE A 210 25.15 -7.88 10.38
C ILE A 210 24.46 -6.64 11.00
N ALA A 211 25.14 -5.50 11.03
CA ALA A 211 24.63 -4.26 11.61
C ALA A 211 25.04 -3.06 10.73
N PRO A 212 24.47 -2.92 9.54
CA PRO A 212 24.77 -1.81 8.66
C PRO A 212 24.35 -0.49 9.30
N LEU A 213 25.03 0.59 8.93
CA LEU A 213 24.75 1.94 9.41
C LEU A 213 24.30 2.82 8.25
N GLU A 214 23.21 3.55 8.46
CA GLU A 214 22.63 4.47 7.48
C GLU A 214 22.34 5.83 8.11
N ASP A 215 22.54 6.87 7.33
CA ASP A 215 22.17 8.24 7.70
C ASP A 215 20.65 8.38 7.84
N PRO A 216 20.19 9.36 8.67
CA PRO A 216 18.78 9.72 8.73
C PRO A 216 18.22 10.10 7.35
N ILE A 217 16.98 9.70 7.09
CA ILE A 217 16.29 10.09 5.85
C ILE A 217 15.77 11.53 5.94
N TRP A 218 15.73 12.24 4.81
CA TRP A 218 15.21 13.61 4.76
C TRP A 218 13.69 13.70 4.76
N GLY A 219 13.00 12.64 4.38
CA GLY A 219 11.53 12.52 4.34
C GLY A 219 10.98 11.66 5.48
N GLY A 220 9.77 11.18 5.32
CA GLY A 220 9.16 10.15 6.13
C GLY A 220 8.81 10.55 7.57
N ASP A 221 8.80 9.56 8.45
CA ASP A 221 8.43 9.73 9.85
C ASP A 221 9.58 10.34 10.65
N LYS A 222 9.40 11.59 11.08
CA LYS A 222 10.39 12.33 11.87
C LYS A 222 10.33 12.01 13.36
N THR A 223 9.45 11.14 13.81
CA THR A 223 9.31 10.82 15.24
C THR A 223 10.28 9.75 15.74
N VAL A 224 11.10 9.19 14.85
CA VAL A 224 12.13 8.19 15.18
C VAL A 224 13.08 8.71 16.26
N PRO A 225 13.12 8.09 17.45
CA PRO A 225 13.85 8.63 18.59
C PRO A 225 15.35 8.78 18.37
N GLU A 226 15.99 7.80 17.73
CA GLU A 226 17.43 7.80 17.47
C GLU A 226 17.92 8.95 16.59
N PHE A 227 16.99 9.59 15.84
CA PHE A 227 17.29 10.72 14.96
C PHE A 227 16.76 12.06 15.50
N GLN A 228 16.17 12.10 16.71
CA GLN A 228 15.67 13.34 17.31
C GLN A 228 16.80 14.25 17.81
N GLN A 229 17.89 13.66 18.27
CA GLN A 229 18.99 14.40 18.93
C GLN A 229 20.34 14.21 18.25
N SER A 230 20.44 13.34 17.25
CA SER A 230 21.68 13.00 16.56
C SER A 230 21.43 12.69 15.10
N ASN A 231 22.37 13.10 14.25
CA ASN A 231 22.41 12.70 12.84
C ASN A 231 23.40 11.55 12.59
N GLU A 232 23.87 10.88 13.64
CA GLU A 232 24.78 9.74 13.48
C GLU A 232 24.08 8.58 12.77
N PRO A 233 24.78 7.87 11.87
CA PRO A 233 24.24 6.70 11.21
C PRO A 233 23.79 5.62 12.19
N ARG A 234 22.65 4.98 11.92
CA ARG A 234 22.07 3.93 12.75
C ARG A 234 21.69 2.71 11.90
N ASN A 235 21.52 1.58 12.58
CA ASN A 235 21.03 0.36 11.93
C ASN A 235 19.59 0.56 11.42
N PRO A 236 19.34 0.44 10.11
CA PRO A 236 18.01 0.72 9.53
C PRO A 236 16.97 -0.37 9.82
N PHE A 237 17.35 -1.60 10.19
CA PHE A 237 16.40 -2.67 10.43
C PHE A 237 15.51 -2.42 11.67
N PRO A 238 16.05 -2.06 12.86
CA PRO A 238 15.21 -1.62 13.97
C PRO A 238 14.43 -0.34 13.69
N THR A 239 14.95 0.55 12.82
CA THR A 239 14.24 1.76 12.39
C THR A 239 13.02 1.42 11.55
N ASP A 240 13.10 0.43 10.64
CA ASP A 240 11.96 -0.08 9.89
C ASP A 240 10.87 -0.64 10.82
N VAL A 241 11.27 -1.36 11.88
CA VAL A 241 10.32 -1.86 12.88
C VAL A 241 9.59 -0.70 13.57
N TYR A 242 10.31 0.37 13.90
CA TYR A 242 9.69 1.58 14.45
C TYR A 242 8.70 2.20 13.47
N TYR A 243 9.09 2.39 12.21
CA TYR A 243 8.22 2.98 11.19
C TYR A 243 6.92 2.18 11.03
N LEU A 244 7.03 0.85 10.92
CA LEU A 244 5.86 -0.02 10.80
C LEU A 244 4.99 0.05 12.08
N GLY A 245 5.60 0.00 13.27
CA GLY A 245 4.90 0.13 14.55
C GLY A 245 4.18 1.47 14.68
N ASN A 246 4.84 2.57 14.31
CA ASN A 246 4.26 3.91 14.36
C ASN A 246 3.13 4.09 13.33
N MET A 247 3.27 3.53 12.13
CA MET A 247 2.20 3.48 11.14
C MET A 247 0.97 2.76 11.71
N ILE A 248 1.14 1.58 12.33
CA ILE A 248 0.05 0.83 12.96
C ILE A 248 -0.58 1.64 14.11
N ARG A 249 0.24 2.25 14.95
CA ARG A 249 -0.21 3.11 16.05
C ARG A 249 -1.10 4.24 15.56
N ASN A 250 -0.63 4.98 14.56
CA ASN A 250 -1.34 6.14 14.03
C ASN A 250 -2.61 5.76 13.27
N SER A 251 -2.58 4.67 12.49
CA SER A 251 -3.73 4.27 11.65
C SER A 251 -4.82 3.53 12.43
N PHE A 252 -4.49 2.82 13.52
CA PHE A 252 -5.44 1.92 14.18
C PHE A 252 -5.61 2.12 15.68
N LEU A 253 -4.62 2.69 16.40
CA LEU A 253 -4.71 2.88 17.84
C LEU A 253 -5.11 4.31 18.21
N VAL A 254 -4.59 5.32 17.52
CA VAL A 254 -4.88 6.73 17.81
C VAL A 254 -6.19 7.17 17.19
N VAL A 255 -6.44 6.81 15.92
CA VAL A 255 -7.65 7.22 15.17
C VAL A 255 -8.92 6.52 15.67
N CYS A 256 -8.82 5.28 16.16
CA CYS A 256 -9.96 4.59 16.74
C CYS A 256 -10.16 5.00 18.21
N HIS A 257 -10.94 6.04 18.47
CA HIS A 257 -11.31 6.50 19.84
C HIS A 257 -12.07 5.46 20.68
N PHE A 258 -12.41 4.31 20.15
CA PHE A 258 -13.04 3.22 20.87
C PHE A 258 -12.09 2.01 20.92
N TRP A 259 -11.73 1.57 22.08
CA TRP A 259 -11.10 0.34 22.63
C TRP A 259 -11.05 -0.87 21.66
N CYS A 260 -10.76 -0.61 20.36
CA CYS A 260 -10.99 -1.59 19.32
C CYS A 260 -9.78 -2.49 19.07
N PHE A 261 -8.55 -1.94 19.12
CA PHE A 261 -7.30 -2.63 18.79
C PHE A 261 -6.31 -2.76 19.95
N GLU A 262 -6.76 -2.63 21.20
CA GLU A 262 -5.94 -2.75 22.42
C GLU A 262 -5.12 -4.05 22.48
N PHE A 263 -5.64 -5.11 21.87
CA PHE A 263 -4.95 -6.41 21.86
C PHE A 263 -3.61 -6.38 21.11
N VAL A 264 -3.37 -5.44 20.18
CA VAL A 264 -2.07 -5.25 19.51
C VAL A 264 -1.21 -4.17 20.16
N GLU A 265 -1.76 -3.35 21.05
CA GLU A 265 -1.07 -2.23 21.69
C GLU A 265 0.26 -2.65 22.39
N PRO A 266 0.33 -3.75 23.18
CA PRO A 266 1.58 -4.17 23.80
C PRO A 266 2.69 -4.47 22.80
N LEU A 267 2.34 -5.08 21.65
CA LEU A 267 3.29 -5.37 20.58
C LEU A 267 3.76 -4.07 19.91
N VAL A 268 2.82 -3.19 19.57
CA VAL A 268 3.13 -1.90 18.92
C VAL A 268 3.99 -1.03 19.85
N LYS A 269 3.70 -1.01 21.15
CA LYS A 269 4.51 -0.30 22.15
C LYS A 269 5.98 -0.76 22.16
N ASP A 270 6.20 -2.07 22.01
CA ASP A 270 7.56 -2.59 21.95
C ASP A 270 8.24 -2.29 20.60
N MET A 271 7.48 -2.28 19.50
CA MET A 271 8.01 -1.89 18.19
C MET A 271 8.46 -0.43 18.13
N VAL A 272 7.83 0.46 18.91
CA VAL A 272 8.15 1.90 18.95
C VAL A 272 8.95 2.31 20.18
N GLN A 273 9.72 1.40 20.77
CA GLN A 273 10.65 1.70 21.87
C GLN A 273 11.67 2.77 21.45
N ASP A 274 12.01 3.67 22.40
CA ASP A 274 13.01 4.72 22.15
C ASP A 274 14.39 4.13 21.82
N ASP A 275 14.77 3.06 22.53
CA ASP A 275 16.02 2.33 22.32
C ASP A 275 15.84 1.31 21.17
N PRO A 276 16.51 1.48 20.02
CA PRO A 276 16.38 0.56 18.88
C PRO A 276 16.73 -0.90 19.21
N GLU A 277 17.65 -1.12 20.17
CA GLU A 277 18.08 -2.47 20.55
C GLU A 277 17.02 -3.24 21.36
N LYS A 278 16.03 -2.52 21.92
CA LYS A 278 14.90 -3.12 22.65
C LYS A 278 13.71 -3.43 21.75
N ARG A 279 13.74 -2.97 20.50
CA ARG A 279 12.67 -3.29 19.53
C ARG A 279 12.78 -4.75 19.12
N PRO A 280 11.65 -5.47 19.02
CA PRO A 280 11.66 -6.84 18.51
C PRO A 280 12.07 -6.85 17.03
N ASN A 281 12.79 -7.88 16.59
CA ASN A 281 12.98 -8.09 15.17
C ASN A 281 11.69 -8.60 14.51
N MET A 282 11.62 -8.63 13.16
CA MET A 282 10.38 -8.99 12.46
C MET A 282 9.95 -10.46 12.62
N ASP A 283 10.87 -11.40 12.95
CA ASP A 283 10.49 -12.77 13.30
C ASP A 283 9.75 -12.80 14.65
N GLU A 284 10.20 -12.04 15.63
CA GLU A 284 9.54 -11.89 16.93
C GLU A 284 8.21 -11.16 16.83
N VAL A 285 8.13 -10.11 16.00
CA VAL A 285 6.87 -9.38 15.72
C VAL A 285 5.81 -10.35 15.21
N ILE A 286 6.15 -11.17 14.20
CA ILE A 286 5.19 -12.14 13.63
C ILE A 286 4.80 -13.22 14.64
N LEU A 287 5.78 -13.78 15.36
CA LEU A 287 5.50 -14.81 16.37
C LEU A 287 4.51 -14.30 17.44
N ARG A 288 4.74 -13.09 17.95
CA ARG A 288 3.88 -12.45 18.95
C ARG A 288 2.51 -12.10 18.37
N PHE A 289 2.47 -11.58 17.15
CA PHE A 289 1.23 -11.23 16.46
C PHE A 289 0.35 -12.46 16.23
N GLU A 290 0.92 -13.58 15.76
CA GLU A 290 0.19 -14.85 15.61
C GLU A 290 -0.31 -15.40 16.97
N GLY A 291 0.46 -15.19 18.04
CA GLY A 291 0.04 -15.49 19.41
C GLY A 291 -1.20 -14.68 19.85
N ILE A 292 -1.23 -13.39 19.52
CA ILE A 292 -2.36 -12.49 19.77
C ILE A 292 -3.60 -12.96 18.98
N ILE A 293 -3.42 -13.24 17.68
CA ILE A 293 -4.53 -13.65 16.80
C ILE A 293 -5.22 -14.92 17.33
N LYS A 294 -4.45 -15.91 17.81
CA LYS A 294 -4.99 -17.17 18.36
C LYS A 294 -5.92 -16.96 19.57
N GLN A 295 -5.79 -15.84 20.27
CA GLN A 295 -6.62 -15.50 21.42
C GLN A 295 -7.91 -14.78 21.02
N LEU A 296 -8.02 -14.32 19.77
CA LEU A 296 -9.19 -13.61 19.28
C LEU A 296 -10.31 -14.58 18.88
N SER A 297 -11.50 -14.36 19.41
CA SER A 297 -12.67 -15.14 19.00
C SER A 297 -13.09 -14.77 17.58
N SER A 298 -13.65 -15.74 16.85
CA SER A 298 -14.25 -15.48 15.53
C SER A 298 -15.34 -14.40 15.59
N TRP A 299 -15.98 -14.24 16.75
CA TRP A 299 -16.96 -13.19 16.98
C TRP A 299 -16.33 -11.80 16.97
N LYS A 300 -15.20 -11.60 17.65
CA LYS A 300 -14.43 -10.35 17.66
C LYS A 300 -13.89 -10.06 16.25
N LEU A 301 -13.30 -11.05 15.59
CA LEU A 301 -12.74 -10.89 14.24
C LEU A 301 -13.79 -10.43 13.21
N ARG A 302 -15.05 -10.87 13.36
CA ARG A 302 -16.17 -10.47 12.50
C ARG A 302 -16.86 -9.19 12.95
N SER A 303 -16.43 -8.55 14.02
CA SER A 303 -16.99 -7.28 14.44
C SER A 303 -16.61 -6.17 13.48
N ARG A 304 -17.50 -5.19 13.36
CA ARG A 304 -17.31 -4.04 12.46
C ARG A 304 -16.23 -3.11 13.00
N VAL A 305 -15.38 -2.60 12.12
CA VAL A 305 -14.52 -1.46 12.39
C VAL A 305 -15.36 -0.19 12.23
N ILE A 306 -15.40 0.64 13.27
CA ILE A 306 -16.16 1.90 13.28
C ILE A 306 -15.20 2.99 12.80
N ASN A 307 -15.60 3.74 11.77
CA ASN A 307 -14.88 4.89 11.26
C ASN A 307 -15.40 6.19 11.91
N GLU A 308 -14.53 7.15 12.14
CA GLU A 308 -14.88 8.45 12.74
C GLU A 308 -15.96 9.24 11.96
N HIS A 309 -16.05 9.01 10.65
CA HIS A 309 -16.99 9.69 9.76
C HIS A 309 -18.35 8.97 9.61
N ASP A 310 -18.62 7.94 10.43
CA ASP A 310 -19.93 7.32 10.45
C ASP A 310 -20.94 8.22 11.19
N ASP A 311 -21.63 9.07 10.42
CA ASP A 311 -22.79 9.78 10.95
C ASP A 311 -23.93 8.80 11.34
N ASN A 312 -24.89 9.25 12.15
CA ASN A 312 -25.92 8.39 12.74
C ASN A 312 -26.75 7.60 11.72
N ILE A 313 -27.05 8.15 10.56
CA ILE A 313 -27.87 7.52 9.52
C ILE A 313 -27.05 6.53 8.70
N LEU A 314 -25.88 6.98 8.21
CA LEU A 314 -24.99 6.13 7.44
C LEU A 314 -24.42 5.00 8.29
N GLY A 315 -24.09 5.29 9.56
CA GLY A 315 -23.64 4.30 10.53
C GLY A 315 -24.69 3.23 10.81
N PHE A 316 -25.96 3.60 10.92
CA PHE A 316 -27.06 2.64 11.08
C PHE A 316 -27.23 1.74 9.85
N TYR A 317 -27.26 2.32 8.64
CA TYR A 317 -27.34 1.55 7.39
C TYR A 317 -26.16 0.58 7.25
N ARG A 318 -24.94 1.03 7.50
CA ARG A 318 -23.74 0.19 7.50
C ARG A 318 -23.80 -0.92 8.54
N CYS A 319 -24.38 -0.65 9.73
CA CYS A 319 -24.58 -1.64 10.76
C CYS A 319 -25.55 -2.75 10.31
N VAL A 320 -26.69 -2.41 9.74
CA VAL A 320 -27.67 -3.39 9.25
C VAL A 320 -27.08 -4.24 8.12
N THR A 321 -26.43 -3.62 7.15
CA THR A 321 -25.81 -4.33 6.03
C THR A 321 -24.63 -5.22 6.49
N HIS A 322 -23.86 -4.77 7.48
CA HIS A 322 -22.80 -5.57 8.10
C HIS A 322 -23.37 -6.82 8.77
N TRP A 323 -24.43 -6.70 9.59
CA TRP A 323 -25.05 -7.84 10.25
C TRP A 323 -25.61 -8.86 9.26
N ALA A 324 -26.28 -8.41 8.20
CA ALA A 324 -26.80 -9.30 7.14
C ALA A 324 -25.65 -10.06 6.46
N ARG A 325 -24.56 -9.37 6.10
CA ARG A 325 -23.35 -10.01 5.54
C ARG A 325 -22.72 -10.99 6.51
N ARG A 326 -22.55 -10.60 7.77
CA ARG A 326 -21.95 -11.45 8.81
C ARG A 326 -22.68 -12.78 8.94
N PHE A 327 -24.02 -12.78 9.02
CA PHE A 327 -24.80 -14.01 9.05
C PHE A 327 -24.59 -14.86 7.79
N SER A 328 -24.62 -14.24 6.62
CA SER A 328 -24.36 -14.95 5.35
C SER A 328 -22.97 -15.59 5.33
N LEU A 329 -21.93 -14.89 5.76
CA LEU A 329 -20.55 -15.40 5.79
C LEU A 329 -20.38 -16.54 6.81
N VAL A 330 -21.05 -16.46 7.97
CA VAL A 330 -21.03 -17.54 8.97
C VAL A 330 -21.72 -18.79 8.44
N ILE A 331 -22.89 -18.66 7.83
CA ILE A 331 -23.63 -19.79 7.22
C ILE A 331 -22.78 -20.44 6.12
N ARG A 332 -22.12 -19.65 5.30
CA ARG A 332 -21.25 -20.11 4.22
C ARG A 332 -19.87 -20.60 4.69
N ARG A 333 -19.61 -20.59 6.00
CA ARG A 333 -18.33 -20.99 6.62
C ARG A 333 -17.09 -20.27 6.05
N VAL A 334 -17.26 -19.04 5.61
CA VAL A 334 -16.11 -18.22 5.15
C VAL A 334 -15.23 -17.89 6.35
N SER A 335 -13.90 -17.89 6.21
CA SER A 335 -12.97 -17.52 7.29
C SER A 335 -13.26 -16.12 7.84
N ALA A 336 -13.03 -15.94 9.14
CA ALA A 336 -13.15 -14.61 9.77
C ALA A 336 -11.97 -13.70 9.46
N ILE A 337 -10.82 -14.29 9.18
CA ILE A 337 -9.64 -13.60 8.65
C ILE A 337 -9.57 -13.97 7.17
N PRO A 338 -9.59 -12.99 6.26
CA PRO A 338 -9.36 -13.23 4.84
C PRO A 338 -8.01 -13.91 4.62
N THR A 339 -7.89 -14.65 3.54
CA THR A 339 -6.63 -15.25 3.10
C THR A 339 -6.60 -15.12 1.58
N PRO A 340 -5.66 -14.33 1.01
CA PRO A 340 -5.50 -14.17 -0.44
C PRO A 340 -5.24 -15.45 -1.18
#